data_f9e67ec8ea27ffc7d61968493588853e
#
_entry.id   f9e67ec8ea27ffc7d61968493588853e
#
_cell.length_a   1.000
_cell.length_b   1.000
_cell.length_c   1.000
_cell.angle_alpha   90.00
_cell.angle_beta   90.00
_cell.angle_gamma   90.00
#
_symmetry.space_group_name_H-M   'P 1'
#
loop_
_entity.id
_entity.type
_entity.pdbx_description
1 polymer ?
#
loop_
_entity_poly.entity_id
_entity_poly.type
_entity_poly.pdbx_seq_one_letter_code
_entity_poly.pdbx_strand_id
1 'polypeptide(L)'
;MRVFSFALSIFAATMFGAVAALAQSPGASAPAFTLTDTAGKSVQLADFRGKYVVLEWTNPECPFVRKHYTSGNMQGLQKEWAAHDVVWLSINSTHAGNLEYKTPAEMAKWMEAQGGAATATLIDGTSATGRAYAARATPHMFVIDPTGTVRYNGAIDDRRTANPADAKVARNYVRAALTEAMAGKPVSVESTSPYGCSIKY
;
A
#
# COMPACT_ATOMS: atom_id res chain seq x y z
N MET A 1 40.39 8.15 -57.79
CA MET A 1 39.78 7.16 -56.89
C MET A 1 39.36 7.89 -55.62
N ARG A 2 38.07 8.07 -55.41
CA ARG A 2 37.50 8.69 -54.19
C ARG A 2 36.90 7.56 -53.36
N VAL A 3 37.44 7.38 -52.14
CA VAL A 3 36.95 6.37 -51.18
C VAL A 3 35.90 7.02 -50.31
N PHE A 4 34.65 6.56 -50.40
CA PHE A 4 33.56 6.99 -49.51
C PHE A 4 33.59 6.11 -48.26
N SER A 5 33.87 6.73 -47.10
CA SER A 5 33.71 6.10 -45.78
C SER A 5 32.26 6.24 -45.35
N PHE A 6 31.54 5.13 -45.20
CA PHE A 6 30.23 5.05 -44.56
C PHE A 6 30.43 4.96 -43.04
N ALA A 7 30.03 5.96 -42.31
CA ALA A 7 29.94 5.93 -40.84
C ALA A 7 28.63 5.24 -40.45
N LEU A 8 28.73 4.10 -39.81
CA LEU A 8 27.61 3.33 -39.25
C LEU A 8 27.26 3.90 -37.88
N SER A 9 26.22 4.71 -37.79
CA SER A 9 25.70 5.22 -36.52
C SER A 9 24.84 4.15 -35.83
N ILE A 10 25.37 3.58 -34.74
CA ILE A 10 24.64 2.65 -33.89
C ILE A 10 23.72 3.48 -32.97
N PHE A 11 22.41 3.40 -33.21
CA PHE A 11 21.39 3.96 -32.33
C PHE A 11 21.22 2.99 -31.15
N ALA A 12 21.74 3.33 -29.99
CA ALA A 12 21.45 2.64 -28.74
C ALA A 12 20.07 3.08 -28.24
N ALA A 13 19.04 2.28 -28.54
CA ALA A 13 17.70 2.46 -27.96
C ALA A 13 17.75 2.04 -26.48
N THR A 14 17.72 3.02 -25.59
CA THR A 14 17.59 2.80 -24.13
C THR A 14 16.19 2.27 -23.82
N MET A 15 16.10 0.97 -23.49
CA MET A 15 14.89 0.36 -22.91
C MET A 15 14.71 0.84 -21.46
N PHE A 16 14.00 1.95 -21.26
CA PHE A 16 13.63 2.49 -19.96
C PHE A 16 12.10 2.41 -19.76
N GLY A 17 11.53 1.23 -19.70
CA GLY A 17 10.05 1.14 -19.56
C GLY A 17 9.49 -0.03 -18.77
N ALA A 18 10.28 -1.06 -18.48
CA ALA A 18 9.73 -2.31 -17.97
C ALA A 18 9.94 -2.55 -16.45
N VAL A 19 10.75 -1.74 -15.76
CA VAL A 19 11.15 -2.03 -14.36
C VAL A 19 10.09 -1.63 -13.35
N ALA A 20 9.27 -0.60 -13.62
CA ALA A 20 8.29 -0.11 -12.65
C ALA A 20 7.09 -1.07 -12.45
N ALA A 21 6.72 -1.86 -13.45
CA ALA A 21 5.55 -2.76 -13.36
C ALA A 21 5.81 -4.04 -12.54
N LEU A 22 7.07 -4.42 -12.34
CA LEU A 22 7.45 -5.62 -11.58
C LEU A 22 7.63 -5.34 -10.07
N ALA A 23 7.93 -4.12 -9.69
CA ALA A 23 8.27 -3.75 -8.31
C ALA A 23 7.12 -3.88 -7.30
N GLN A 24 5.88 -4.06 -7.78
CA GLN A 24 4.70 -4.22 -6.90
C GLN A 24 4.15 -5.65 -6.90
N SER A 25 4.71 -6.53 -7.73
CA SER A 25 4.27 -7.92 -7.83
C SER A 25 4.78 -8.73 -6.63
N PRO A 26 4.03 -9.73 -6.18
CA PRO A 26 4.54 -10.70 -5.23
C PRO A 26 5.87 -11.29 -5.70
N GLY A 27 6.83 -11.40 -4.77
CA GLY A 27 8.20 -11.82 -5.05
C GLY A 27 9.16 -10.68 -5.44
N ALA A 28 8.68 -9.50 -5.80
CA ALA A 28 9.52 -8.34 -6.10
C ALA A 28 9.88 -7.54 -4.83
N SER A 29 10.99 -6.79 -4.90
CA SER A 29 11.33 -5.83 -3.84
C SER A 29 10.31 -4.68 -3.81
N ALA A 30 9.80 -4.38 -2.62
CA ALA A 30 8.89 -3.26 -2.41
C ALA A 30 9.58 -1.94 -2.76
N PRO A 31 8.90 -1.01 -3.49
CA PRO A 31 9.42 0.31 -3.77
C PRO A 31 9.80 1.06 -2.48
N ALA A 32 10.99 1.64 -2.46
CA ALA A 32 11.40 2.48 -1.34
C ALA A 32 10.59 3.77 -1.32
N PHE A 33 10.30 4.27 -0.13
CA PHE A 33 9.69 5.58 0.07
C PHE A 33 10.22 6.26 1.33
N THR A 34 10.08 7.58 1.35
CA THR A 34 10.21 8.42 2.54
C THR A 34 9.00 9.35 2.56
N LEU A 35 8.17 9.23 3.59
CA LEU A 35 6.97 10.04 3.78
C LEU A 35 7.00 10.69 5.16
N THR A 36 6.16 11.69 5.36
CA THR A 36 5.96 12.32 6.67
C THR A 36 4.66 11.77 7.27
N ASP A 37 4.71 11.41 8.55
CA ASP A 37 3.51 11.00 9.27
C ASP A 37 2.68 12.22 9.72
N THR A 38 1.51 11.95 10.29
CA THR A 38 0.60 13.01 10.78
C THR A 38 1.15 13.81 11.96
N ALA A 39 2.22 13.34 12.62
CA ALA A 39 2.93 14.05 13.68
C ALA A 39 4.15 14.83 13.19
N GLY A 40 4.42 14.82 11.87
CA GLY A 40 5.56 15.51 11.26
C GLY A 40 6.88 14.72 11.27
N LYS A 41 6.85 13.45 11.69
CA LYS A 41 8.03 12.59 11.70
C LYS A 41 8.26 11.99 10.31
N SER A 42 9.52 12.00 9.86
CA SER A 42 9.93 11.27 8.64
C SER A 42 9.93 9.76 8.91
N VAL A 43 9.34 9.00 7.99
CA VAL A 43 9.21 7.53 8.05
C VAL A 43 9.66 6.96 6.71
N GLN A 44 10.58 6.00 6.76
CA GLN A 44 11.08 5.30 5.58
C GLN A 44 10.71 3.82 5.66
N LEU A 45 10.41 3.19 4.53
CA LEU A 45 10.21 1.73 4.53
C LEU A 45 11.44 0.97 5.05
N ALA A 46 12.63 1.50 4.78
CA ALA A 46 13.90 0.91 5.22
C ALA A 46 14.05 0.83 6.74
N ASP A 47 13.37 1.70 7.51
CA ASP A 47 13.39 1.71 8.98
C ASP A 47 12.80 0.42 9.58
N PHE A 48 12.06 -0.35 8.79
CA PHE A 48 11.34 -1.55 9.22
C PHE A 48 11.96 -2.85 8.69
N ARG A 49 13.20 -2.82 8.22
CA ARG A 49 13.92 -4.06 7.85
C ARG A 49 13.96 -5.02 9.03
N GLY A 50 13.75 -6.30 8.78
CA GLY A 50 13.65 -7.33 9.81
C GLY A 50 12.24 -7.53 10.36
N LYS A 51 11.25 -6.71 9.96
CA LYS A 51 9.84 -6.84 10.36
C LYS A 51 8.93 -7.05 9.16
N TYR A 52 7.78 -7.67 9.38
CA TYR A 52 6.67 -7.62 8.43
C TYR A 52 6.05 -6.23 8.44
N VAL A 53 5.70 -5.73 7.24
CA VAL A 53 5.06 -4.42 7.07
C VAL A 53 3.77 -4.59 6.27
N VAL A 54 2.68 -4.03 6.77
CA VAL A 54 1.44 -3.87 6.01
C VAL A 54 1.34 -2.41 5.56
N LEU A 55 1.13 -2.20 4.26
CA LEU A 55 0.73 -0.90 3.74
C LEU A 55 -0.76 -0.94 3.44
N GLU A 56 -1.48 0.06 3.93
CA GLU A 56 -2.91 0.28 3.69
C GLU A 56 -3.08 1.62 2.97
N TRP A 57 -3.47 1.61 1.70
CA TRP A 57 -3.94 2.85 1.08
C TRP A 57 -5.33 3.19 1.58
N THR A 58 -5.50 4.40 2.11
CA THR A 58 -6.72 4.83 2.79
C THR A 58 -7.18 6.23 2.35
N ASN A 59 -8.50 6.46 2.41
CA ASN A 59 -9.11 7.78 2.23
C ASN A 59 -10.38 7.86 3.11
N PRO A 60 -10.49 8.83 4.02
CA PRO A 60 -11.67 9.03 4.87
C PRO A 60 -13.00 9.19 4.14
N GLU A 61 -12.97 9.72 2.92
CA GLU A 61 -14.18 9.93 2.11
C GLU A 61 -14.66 8.66 1.39
N CYS A 62 -13.84 7.61 1.35
CA CYS A 62 -14.19 6.36 0.68
C CYS A 62 -15.15 5.50 1.53
N PRO A 63 -16.37 5.18 1.04
CA PRO A 63 -17.31 4.33 1.77
C PRO A 63 -16.78 2.91 2.03
N PHE A 64 -15.92 2.41 1.16
CA PHE A 64 -15.27 1.10 1.34
C PHE A 64 -14.22 1.12 2.46
N VAL A 65 -13.51 2.23 2.66
CA VAL A 65 -12.64 2.43 3.83
C VAL A 65 -13.49 2.55 5.09
N ARG A 66 -14.54 3.38 5.06
CA ARG A 66 -15.49 3.54 6.18
C ARG A 66 -16.09 2.21 6.60
N LYS A 67 -16.45 1.32 5.67
CA LYS A 67 -16.90 -0.05 5.96
C LYS A 67 -15.99 -0.74 6.99
N HIS A 68 -14.68 -0.75 6.73
CA HIS A 68 -13.72 -1.49 7.54
C HIS A 68 -13.44 -0.83 8.89
N TYR A 69 -13.46 0.50 8.96
CA TYR A 69 -13.32 1.23 10.22
C TYR A 69 -14.60 1.18 11.06
N THR A 70 -15.78 1.41 10.46
CA THR A 70 -17.07 1.37 11.18
C THR A 70 -17.38 -0.02 11.72
N SER A 71 -16.99 -1.10 11.00
CA SER A 71 -17.18 -2.47 11.49
C SER A 71 -16.18 -2.92 12.56
N GLY A 72 -15.15 -2.12 12.84
CA GLY A 72 -14.03 -2.50 13.71
C GLY A 72 -13.01 -3.45 13.07
N ASN A 73 -13.20 -3.81 11.80
CA ASN A 73 -12.34 -4.78 11.10
C ASN A 73 -10.91 -4.26 10.95
N MET A 74 -10.73 -3.00 10.50
CA MET A 74 -9.38 -2.44 10.26
C MET A 74 -8.61 -2.31 11.57
N GLN A 75 -9.20 -1.68 12.59
CA GLN A 75 -8.56 -1.50 13.90
C GLN A 75 -8.28 -2.85 14.58
N GLY A 76 -9.18 -3.83 14.38
CA GLY A 76 -8.99 -5.19 14.86
C GLY A 76 -7.74 -5.83 14.26
N LEU A 77 -7.56 -5.75 12.93
CA LEU A 77 -6.36 -6.24 12.24
C LEU A 77 -5.11 -5.50 12.69
N GLN A 78 -5.15 -4.17 12.77
CA GLN A 78 -4.02 -3.36 13.21
C GLN A 78 -3.54 -3.79 14.61
N LYS A 79 -4.45 -3.96 15.57
CA LYS A 79 -4.14 -4.42 16.94
C LYS A 79 -3.66 -5.86 16.99
N GLU A 80 -4.33 -6.75 16.27
CA GLU A 80 -3.96 -8.17 16.16
C GLU A 80 -2.51 -8.32 15.71
N TRP A 81 -2.16 -7.66 14.62
CA TRP A 81 -0.83 -7.81 14.03
C TRP A 81 0.26 -6.99 14.74
N ALA A 82 -0.08 -5.87 15.38
CA ALA A 82 0.85 -5.17 16.26
C ALA A 82 1.32 -6.05 17.42
N ALA A 83 0.45 -6.93 17.96
CA ALA A 83 0.82 -7.91 18.99
C ALA A 83 1.81 -8.98 18.49
N HIS A 84 1.98 -9.12 17.18
CA HIS A 84 2.94 -10.00 16.52
C HIS A 84 4.14 -9.22 15.91
N ASP A 85 4.41 -8.00 16.38
CA ASP A 85 5.49 -7.12 15.91
C ASP A 85 5.43 -6.77 14.41
N VAL A 86 4.23 -6.81 13.81
CA VAL A 86 3.99 -6.36 12.44
C VAL A 86 3.77 -4.85 12.44
N VAL A 87 4.46 -4.14 11.56
CA VAL A 87 4.28 -2.70 11.36
C VAL A 87 3.12 -2.45 10.41
N TRP A 88 2.20 -1.57 10.78
CA TRP A 88 1.08 -1.18 9.94
C TRP A 88 1.16 0.30 9.58
N LEU A 89 1.27 0.60 8.29
CA LEU A 89 1.38 1.97 7.77
C LEU A 89 0.14 2.29 6.93
N SER A 90 -0.70 3.20 7.41
CA SER A 90 -1.83 3.72 6.64
C SER A 90 -1.36 4.92 5.81
N ILE A 91 -1.57 4.89 4.48
CA ILE A 91 -1.04 5.88 3.54
C ILE A 91 -2.20 6.58 2.84
N ASN A 92 -2.24 7.91 2.88
CA ASN A 92 -3.14 8.73 2.07
C ASN A 92 -2.34 9.36 0.93
N SER A 93 -2.62 8.93 -0.31
CA SER A 93 -2.02 9.47 -1.55
C SER A 93 -2.96 10.37 -2.34
N THR A 94 -3.98 10.95 -1.68
CA THR A 94 -4.79 11.99 -2.30
C THR A 94 -3.90 13.20 -2.59
N HIS A 95 -3.83 13.61 -3.87
CA HIS A 95 -3.01 14.75 -4.28
C HIS A 95 -3.45 16.03 -3.55
N ALA A 96 -2.49 16.86 -3.12
CA ALA A 96 -2.76 18.04 -2.30
C ALA A 96 -3.65 19.10 -2.98
N GLY A 97 -3.77 19.07 -4.31
CA GLY A 97 -4.69 19.93 -5.07
C GLY A 97 -6.10 19.36 -5.22
N ASN A 98 -6.40 18.18 -4.71
CA ASN A 98 -7.72 17.56 -4.81
C ASN A 98 -8.64 18.01 -3.67
N LEU A 99 -9.95 18.14 -3.94
CA LEU A 99 -10.95 18.54 -2.94
C LEU A 99 -11.12 17.53 -1.80
N GLU A 100 -10.78 16.26 -2.02
CA GLU A 100 -10.79 15.20 -0.99
C GLU A 100 -9.49 15.15 -0.16
N TYR A 101 -8.51 16.02 -0.45
CA TYR A 101 -7.26 16.07 0.32
C TYR A 101 -7.54 16.37 1.79
N LYS A 102 -6.85 15.63 2.64
CA LYS A 102 -6.86 15.86 4.09
C LYS A 102 -5.47 16.25 4.55
N THR A 103 -5.41 17.35 5.28
CA THR A 103 -4.18 17.77 5.96
C THR A 103 -3.72 16.72 6.97
N PRO A 104 -2.44 16.70 7.37
CA PRO A 104 -1.96 15.80 8.43
C PRO A 104 -2.84 15.83 9.70
N ALA A 105 -3.24 17.03 10.13
CA ALA A 105 -4.09 17.21 11.32
C ALA A 105 -5.51 16.61 11.15
N GLU A 106 -6.11 16.77 9.97
CA GLU A 106 -7.42 16.17 9.66
C GLU A 106 -7.33 14.64 9.59
N MET A 107 -6.26 14.09 9.01
CA MET A 107 -6.03 12.64 8.99
C MET A 107 -5.80 12.09 10.39
N ALA A 108 -5.01 12.75 11.24
CA ALA A 108 -4.81 12.36 12.63
C ALA A 108 -6.12 12.31 13.39
N LYS A 109 -6.91 13.39 13.30
CA LYS A 109 -8.22 13.50 13.95
C LYS A 109 -9.20 12.41 13.48
N TRP A 110 -9.20 12.12 12.18
CA TRP A 110 -10.05 11.05 11.63
C TRP A 110 -9.63 9.68 12.14
N MET A 111 -8.33 9.36 12.11
CA MET A 111 -7.81 8.09 12.63
C MET A 111 -8.13 7.89 14.10
N GLU A 112 -7.94 8.93 14.92
CA GLU A 112 -8.30 8.93 16.35
C GLU A 112 -9.80 8.66 16.54
N ALA A 113 -10.66 9.38 15.82
CA ALA A 113 -12.12 9.22 15.91
C ALA A 113 -12.59 7.81 15.49
N GLN A 114 -11.85 7.13 14.60
CA GLN A 114 -12.12 5.75 14.21
C GLN A 114 -11.50 4.72 15.16
N GLY A 115 -10.72 5.12 16.17
CA GLY A 115 -9.95 4.21 17.02
C GLY A 115 -8.87 3.46 16.26
N GLY A 116 -8.31 4.07 15.20
CA GLY A 116 -7.24 3.52 14.40
C GLY A 116 -6.02 3.18 15.25
N ALA A 117 -5.37 2.06 14.96
CA ALA A 117 -4.23 1.52 15.69
C ALA A 117 -3.03 1.23 14.77
N ALA A 118 -2.96 1.90 13.62
CA ALA A 118 -1.79 1.84 12.74
C ALA A 118 -0.54 2.37 13.46
N THR A 119 0.62 1.80 13.12
CA THR A 119 1.92 2.26 13.65
C THR A 119 2.19 3.72 13.27
N ALA A 120 1.81 4.09 12.04
CA ALA A 120 1.85 5.48 11.57
C ALA A 120 0.82 5.70 10.47
N THR A 121 0.33 6.95 10.37
CA THR A 121 -0.49 7.43 9.25
C THR A 121 0.35 8.41 8.43
N LEU A 122 0.59 8.06 7.18
CA LEU A 122 1.52 8.74 6.29
C LEU A 122 0.79 9.57 5.24
N ILE A 123 1.35 10.73 4.91
CA ILE A 123 0.81 11.65 3.91
C ILE A 123 1.70 11.63 2.67
N ASP A 124 1.13 11.21 1.56
CA ASP A 124 1.75 11.20 0.23
C ASP A 124 1.05 12.22 -0.69
N GLY A 125 1.11 13.50 -0.30
CA GLY A 125 0.41 14.59 -0.99
C GLY A 125 0.90 14.87 -2.41
N THR A 126 2.05 14.32 -2.81
CA THR A 126 2.54 14.33 -4.20
C THR A 126 2.06 13.12 -5.00
N SER A 127 1.47 12.16 -4.33
CA SER A 127 1.05 10.85 -4.89
C SER A 127 2.19 10.02 -5.49
N ALA A 128 3.45 10.35 -5.19
CA ALA A 128 4.61 9.67 -5.77
C ALA A 128 4.71 8.21 -5.29
N THR A 129 4.48 7.97 -3.99
CA THR A 129 4.51 6.63 -3.41
C THR A 129 3.34 5.78 -3.92
N GLY A 130 2.12 6.35 -3.98
CA GLY A 130 0.96 5.66 -4.54
C GLY A 130 1.19 5.20 -5.96
N ARG A 131 1.79 6.06 -6.81
CA ARG A 131 2.14 5.72 -8.20
C ARG A 131 3.24 4.67 -8.28
N ALA A 132 4.28 4.74 -7.43
CA ALA A 132 5.36 3.76 -7.39
C ALA A 132 4.84 2.35 -7.03
N TYR A 133 3.85 2.26 -6.14
CA TYR A 133 3.16 1.02 -5.79
C TYR A 133 2.05 0.65 -6.77
N ALA A 134 1.77 1.43 -7.80
CA ALA A 134 0.60 1.31 -8.66
C ALA A 134 -0.69 1.06 -7.86
N ALA A 135 -0.82 1.73 -6.72
CA ALA A 135 -2.00 1.65 -5.89
C ALA A 135 -3.20 2.22 -6.65
N ARG A 136 -4.33 1.53 -6.65
CA ARG A 136 -5.47 1.86 -7.54
C ARG A 136 -6.75 2.18 -6.82
N ALA A 137 -6.88 1.73 -5.58
CA ALA A 137 -8.12 1.84 -4.82
C ALA A 137 -7.84 2.18 -3.35
N THR A 138 -8.88 2.55 -2.64
CA THR A 138 -8.90 2.63 -1.19
C THR A 138 -10.09 1.79 -0.67
N PRO A 139 -9.82 0.70 0.15
CA PRO A 139 -8.49 0.25 0.55
C PRO A 139 -7.74 -0.54 -0.54
N HIS A 140 -6.41 -0.44 -0.57
CA HIS A 140 -5.51 -1.32 -1.31
C HIS A 140 -4.39 -1.74 -0.34
N MET A 141 -4.15 -3.04 -0.24
CA MET A 141 -3.29 -3.62 0.79
C MET A 141 -2.03 -4.21 0.18
N PHE A 142 -0.90 -4.09 0.89
CA PHE A 142 0.34 -4.80 0.60
C PHE A 142 0.85 -5.44 1.88
N VAL A 143 1.38 -6.64 1.78
CA VAL A 143 2.16 -7.29 2.84
C VAL A 143 3.59 -7.45 2.35
N ILE A 144 4.53 -6.93 3.13
CA ILE A 144 5.97 -6.92 2.83
C ILE A 144 6.66 -7.73 3.93
N ASP A 145 7.55 -8.63 3.56
CA ASP A 145 8.29 -9.46 4.49
C ASP A 145 9.54 -8.74 5.08
N PRO A 146 10.22 -9.35 6.09
CA PRO A 146 11.40 -8.75 6.73
C PRO A 146 12.57 -8.43 5.79
N THR A 147 12.63 -9.06 4.61
CA THR A 147 13.63 -8.77 3.59
C THR A 147 13.24 -7.62 2.67
N GLY A 148 12.01 -7.10 2.81
CA GLY A 148 11.45 -6.05 1.96
C GLY A 148 10.85 -6.58 0.66
N THR A 149 10.50 -7.86 0.61
CA THR A 149 9.85 -8.49 -0.56
C THR A 149 8.33 -8.43 -0.39
N VAL A 150 7.61 -8.05 -1.45
CA VAL A 150 6.14 -8.08 -1.48
C VAL A 150 5.67 -9.53 -1.44
N ARG A 151 4.83 -9.88 -0.46
CA ARG A 151 4.25 -11.22 -0.28
C ARG A 151 2.78 -11.25 -0.68
N TYR A 152 2.09 -10.12 -0.57
CA TYR A 152 0.70 -9.95 -0.98
C TYR A 152 0.47 -8.53 -1.51
N ASN A 153 -0.41 -8.42 -2.51
CA ASN A 153 -0.87 -7.16 -3.05
C ASN A 153 -2.35 -7.31 -3.48
N GLY A 154 -3.24 -6.46 -2.97
CA GLY A 154 -4.63 -6.53 -3.41
C GLY A 154 -5.68 -6.02 -2.45
N ALA A 155 -6.84 -6.66 -2.50
CA ALA A 155 -7.99 -6.35 -1.65
C ALA A 155 -7.75 -6.73 -0.19
N ILE A 156 -8.44 -6.07 0.74
CA ILE A 156 -8.42 -6.47 2.15
C ILE A 156 -9.19 -7.78 2.38
N ASP A 157 -10.30 -7.96 1.66
CA ASP A 157 -11.19 -9.14 1.78
C ASP A 157 -11.89 -9.50 0.46
N ASP A 158 -12.71 -10.57 0.49
CA ASP A 158 -13.49 -11.07 -0.65
C ASP A 158 -14.87 -10.40 -0.83
N ARG A 159 -15.28 -9.47 0.03
CA ARG A 159 -16.59 -8.82 0.03
C ARG A 159 -16.52 -7.40 -0.53
N ARG A 160 -16.71 -7.27 -1.84
CA ARG A 160 -16.56 -6.02 -2.61
C ARG A 160 -17.77 -5.08 -2.46
N THR A 161 -18.26 -4.90 -1.24
CA THR A 161 -19.39 -4.03 -0.90
C THR A 161 -18.97 -2.97 0.09
N ALA A 162 -19.76 -1.90 0.26
CA ALA A 162 -19.58 -0.89 1.28
C ALA A 162 -20.36 -1.18 2.58
N ASN A 163 -21.04 -2.35 2.67
CA ASN A 163 -21.81 -2.74 3.84
C ASN A 163 -20.89 -3.20 4.99
N PRO A 164 -20.90 -2.56 6.18
CA PRO A 164 -20.07 -2.95 7.31
C PRO A 164 -20.32 -4.38 7.83
N ALA A 165 -21.53 -4.92 7.67
CA ALA A 165 -21.86 -6.26 8.11
C ALA A 165 -21.07 -7.34 7.36
N ASP A 166 -20.73 -7.08 6.09
CA ASP A 166 -20.00 -8.03 5.25
C ASP A 166 -18.55 -8.22 5.73
N ALA A 167 -17.94 -7.21 6.37
CA ALA A 167 -16.58 -7.33 6.90
C ALA A 167 -16.45 -8.40 8.00
N LYS A 168 -17.55 -8.72 8.70
CA LYS A 168 -17.57 -9.72 9.80
C LYS A 168 -17.52 -11.16 9.30
N VAL A 169 -17.98 -11.41 8.07
CA VAL A 169 -18.08 -12.76 7.48
C VAL A 169 -17.15 -12.95 6.28
N ALA A 170 -16.40 -11.91 5.94
CA ALA A 170 -15.48 -11.93 4.81
C ALA A 170 -14.24 -12.78 5.09
N ARG A 171 -13.75 -13.48 4.06
CA ARG A 171 -12.39 -14.01 4.07
C ARG A 171 -11.41 -12.84 3.96
N ASN A 172 -10.59 -12.64 4.99
CA ASN A 172 -9.60 -11.58 5.01
C ASN A 172 -8.29 -12.05 4.40
N TYR A 173 -7.89 -11.45 3.27
CA TYR A 173 -6.68 -11.84 2.55
C TYR A 173 -5.39 -11.38 3.24
N VAL A 174 -5.41 -10.23 3.91
CA VAL A 174 -4.23 -9.72 4.65
C VAL A 174 -3.92 -10.63 5.83
N ARG A 175 -4.94 -11.04 6.60
CA ARG A 175 -4.78 -12.00 7.70
C ARG A 175 -4.23 -13.32 7.19
N ALA A 176 -4.78 -13.87 6.11
CA ALA A 176 -4.33 -15.12 5.52
C ALA A 176 -2.86 -15.03 5.08
N ALA A 177 -2.50 -13.98 4.34
CA ALA A 177 -1.14 -13.76 3.85
C ALA A 177 -0.11 -13.65 4.99
N LEU A 178 -0.41 -12.84 6.02
CA LEU A 178 0.47 -12.72 7.19
C LEU A 178 0.61 -14.04 7.95
N THR A 179 -0.51 -14.74 8.21
CA THR A 179 -0.49 -16.04 8.90
C THR A 179 0.39 -17.05 8.17
N GLU A 180 0.24 -17.16 6.85
CA GLU A 180 1.00 -18.10 6.02
C GLU A 180 2.49 -17.68 5.94
N ALA A 181 2.78 -16.41 5.63
CA ALA A 181 4.15 -15.91 5.48
C ALA A 181 4.95 -15.99 6.79
N MET A 182 4.35 -15.62 7.93
CA MET A 182 5.00 -15.70 9.24
C MET A 182 5.23 -17.13 9.71
N ALA A 183 4.42 -18.08 9.23
CA ALA A 183 4.65 -19.53 9.44
C ALA A 183 5.70 -20.12 8.47
N GLY A 184 6.37 -19.30 7.65
CA GLY A 184 7.34 -19.75 6.65
C GLY A 184 6.73 -20.49 5.48
N LYS A 185 5.40 -20.38 5.28
CA LYS A 185 4.67 -21.04 4.20
C LYS A 185 4.55 -20.12 2.99
N PRO A 186 4.42 -20.67 1.76
CA PRO A 186 3.98 -19.89 0.62
C PRO A 186 2.62 -19.25 0.90
N VAL A 187 2.44 -18.00 0.45
CA VAL A 187 1.15 -17.31 0.51
C VAL A 187 0.22 -17.94 -0.54
N SER A 188 -0.89 -18.52 -0.10
CA SER A 188 -1.81 -19.25 -0.98
C SER A 188 -2.53 -18.36 -2.00
N VAL A 189 -2.74 -17.08 -1.65
CA VAL A 189 -3.31 -16.06 -2.53
C VAL A 189 -2.40 -14.84 -2.47
N GLU A 190 -1.44 -14.78 -3.38
CA GLU A 190 -0.42 -13.72 -3.39
C GLU A 190 -0.94 -12.38 -3.94
N SER A 191 -1.98 -12.41 -4.77
CA SER A 191 -2.55 -11.19 -5.36
C SER A 191 -4.04 -11.32 -5.60
N THR A 192 -4.75 -10.20 -5.42
CA THR A 192 -6.16 -10.05 -5.78
C THR A 192 -6.41 -8.67 -6.39
N SER A 193 -7.53 -8.50 -7.11
CA SER A 193 -7.91 -7.17 -7.57
C SER A 193 -8.44 -6.33 -6.39
N PRO A 194 -7.79 -5.20 -6.02
CA PRO A 194 -8.32 -4.32 -5.00
C PRO A 194 -9.66 -3.73 -5.43
N TYR A 195 -10.49 -3.35 -4.47
CA TYR A 195 -11.77 -2.72 -4.71
C TYR A 195 -11.93 -1.48 -3.83
N GLY A 196 -12.79 -0.57 -4.25
CA GLY A 196 -13.04 0.67 -3.53
C GLY A 196 -13.03 1.88 -4.42
N CYS A 197 -12.86 3.06 -3.82
CA CYS A 197 -12.74 4.31 -4.57
C CYS A 197 -11.37 4.42 -5.22
N SER A 198 -11.31 4.97 -6.45
CA SER A 198 -10.02 5.30 -7.08
C SER A 198 -9.24 6.28 -6.22
N ILE A 199 -7.92 6.12 -6.16
CA ILE A 199 -7.05 7.10 -5.53
C ILE A 199 -7.07 8.39 -6.35
N LYS A 200 -7.10 9.52 -5.68
CA LYS A 200 -7.18 10.86 -6.30
C LYS A 200 -5.76 11.40 -6.52
N TYR A 201 -5.11 10.87 -7.53
CA TYR A 201 -3.76 11.29 -7.94
C TYR A 201 -3.72 12.66 -8.59
#